data_c41a691e349a672db8075bc80b90f473
#
_entry.id   c41a691e349a672db8075bc80b90f473
#
_cell.length_a   1.000
_cell.length_b   1.000
_cell.length_c   1.000
_cell.angle_alpha   90.00
_cell.angle_beta   90.00
_cell.angle_gamma   90.00
#
_symmetry.space_group_name_H-M   'P 1'
#
loop_
_entity.id
_entity.type
_entity.pdbx_description
1 polymer ?
#
loop_
_entity_poly.entity_id
_entity_poly.type
_entity_poly.pdbx_seq_one_letter_code
_entity_poly.pdbx_strand_id
1 'polypeptide(L)'
;PISLYDSDGSENLHNVATCAALQRKVINVEDAYSDTRFDFSGTREFDSKTGYHSRSFLAVPLLNHENDVVGVLQLINARDAHSGDISSFSERTESLVSALASYAAIALTNQILVQELKNLLDAFIRCIAQAIDAKSRHTSAHCQKVPVLMEMIAQAAHNDDTVFRDFILNDDDWYELRVAAWLHDC
;
A
#
# COMPACT_ATOMS: atom_id res chain seq x y z
N PRO A 1 -1.54 6.19 -10.20
CA PRO A 1 -2.75 5.92 -9.42
C PRO A 1 -3.97 6.31 -10.25
N ILE A 2 -5.03 5.50 -10.19
CA ILE A 2 -6.31 5.82 -10.83
C ILE A 2 -7.15 6.54 -9.77
N SER A 3 -7.70 7.72 -10.12
CA SER A 3 -8.54 8.48 -9.20
C SER A 3 -9.94 7.85 -9.11
N LEU A 4 -10.49 7.80 -7.89
CA LEU A 4 -11.88 7.36 -7.67
C LEU A 4 -12.92 8.38 -8.16
N TYR A 5 -12.51 9.64 -8.28
CA TYR A 5 -13.37 10.73 -8.72
C TYR A 5 -12.75 11.43 -9.93
N ASP A 6 -13.58 11.86 -10.84
CA ASP A 6 -13.20 12.66 -12.00
C ASP A 6 -12.89 14.10 -11.60
N SER A 7 -12.37 14.89 -12.54
CA SER A 7 -11.95 16.27 -12.27
C SER A 7 -13.10 17.22 -11.88
N ASP A 8 -14.35 16.85 -12.19
CA ASP A 8 -15.57 17.56 -11.80
C ASP A 8 -16.16 17.10 -10.46
N GLY A 9 -15.53 16.11 -9.80
CA GLY A 9 -15.97 15.55 -8.53
C GLY A 9 -16.99 14.42 -8.66
N SER A 10 -17.38 14.01 -9.86
CA SER A 10 -18.24 12.86 -10.08
C SER A 10 -17.51 11.54 -9.85
N GLU A 11 -18.26 10.47 -9.53
CA GLU A 11 -17.71 9.12 -9.36
C GLU A 11 -17.16 8.56 -10.67
N ASN A 12 -15.91 8.13 -10.69
CA ASN A 12 -15.31 7.48 -11.85
C ASN A 12 -15.79 6.03 -11.97
N LEU A 13 -16.97 5.84 -12.55
CA LEU A 13 -17.56 4.52 -12.83
C LEU A 13 -17.14 3.95 -14.18
N HIS A 14 -16.33 4.68 -14.94
CA HIS A 14 -15.89 4.26 -16.27
C HIS A 14 -14.71 3.27 -16.24
N ASN A 15 -13.99 3.19 -15.13
CA ASN A 15 -12.92 2.22 -14.95
C ASN A 15 -13.39 1.04 -14.09
N VAL A 16 -13.00 -0.18 -14.45
CA VAL A 16 -13.42 -1.42 -13.77
C VAL A 16 -13.03 -1.43 -12.29
N ALA A 17 -11.80 -1.02 -11.96
CA ALA A 17 -11.31 -1.06 -10.59
C ALA A 17 -11.98 0.01 -9.72
N THR A 18 -12.14 1.24 -10.23
CA THR A 18 -12.83 2.30 -9.50
C THR A 18 -14.31 2.01 -9.30
N CYS A 19 -14.97 1.44 -10.32
CA CYS A 19 -16.35 0.99 -10.23
C CYS A 19 -16.50 -0.11 -9.16
N ALA A 20 -15.61 -1.11 -9.13
CA ALA A 20 -15.62 -2.14 -8.08
C ALA A 20 -15.43 -1.55 -6.68
N ALA A 21 -14.54 -0.56 -6.52
CA ALA A 21 -14.31 0.13 -5.26
C ALA A 21 -15.54 0.93 -4.79
N LEU A 22 -16.07 1.79 -5.65
CA LEU A 22 -17.17 2.71 -5.33
C LEU A 22 -18.47 1.95 -5.06
N GLN A 23 -18.76 0.93 -5.87
CA GLN A 23 -19.97 0.13 -5.71
C GLN A 23 -19.83 -0.98 -4.65
N ARG A 24 -18.58 -1.25 -4.17
CA ARG A 24 -18.28 -2.36 -3.24
C ARG A 24 -18.76 -3.71 -3.77
N LYS A 25 -18.63 -3.93 -5.08
CA LYS A 25 -19.11 -5.13 -5.77
C LYS A 25 -18.04 -5.72 -6.66
N VAL A 26 -18.09 -7.03 -6.80
CA VAL A 26 -17.28 -7.73 -7.78
C VAL A 26 -17.74 -7.35 -9.19
N ILE A 27 -16.79 -7.01 -10.04
CA ILE A 27 -17.02 -6.72 -11.46
C ILE A 27 -16.29 -7.78 -12.28
N ASN A 28 -17.07 -8.53 -13.05
CA ASN A 28 -16.57 -9.53 -13.98
C ASN A 28 -16.85 -9.06 -15.41
N VAL A 29 -15.81 -8.94 -16.22
CA VAL A 29 -15.86 -8.54 -17.63
C VAL A 29 -15.34 -9.70 -18.46
N GLU A 30 -16.17 -10.21 -19.34
CA GLU A 30 -15.83 -11.35 -20.20
C GLU A 30 -14.87 -10.97 -21.32
N ASP A 31 -15.10 -9.83 -21.96
CA ASP A 31 -14.28 -9.33 -23.06
C ASP A 31 -14.25 -7.81 -23.09
N ALA A 32 -13.10 -7.22 -22.73
CA ALA A 32 -12.84 -5.77 -22.69
C ALA A 32 -12.94 -5.09 -24.08
N TYR A 33 -12.78 -5.86 -25.14
CA TYR A 33 -12.87 -5.31 -26.50
C TYR A 33 -14.31 -5.16 -27.00
N SER A 34 -15.24 -5.91 -26.43
CA SER A 34 -16.67 -5.85 -26.74
C SER A 34 -17.52 -5.19 -25.66
N ASP A 35 -16.99 -5.06 -24.44
CA ASP A 35 -17.70 -4.43 -23.33
C ASP A 35 -17.81 -2.90 -23.53
N THR A 36 -19.05 -2.39 -23.39
CA THR A 36 -19.35 -0.96 -23.54
C THR A 36 -19.64 -0.26 -22.21
N ARG A 37 -19.62 -1.01 -21.10
CA ARG A 37 -19.89 -0.45 -19.75
C ARG A 37 -18.72 0.36 -19.21
N PHE A 38 -17.49 0.01 -19.65
CA PHE A 38 -16.27 0.60 -19.14
C PHE A 38 -15.40 1.16 -20.27
N ASP A 39 -14.54 2.12 -19.92
CA ASP A 39 -13.54 2.66 -20.83
C ASP A 39 -12.26 1.82 -20.79
N PHE A 40 -12.01 1.07 -21.84
CA PHE A 40 -10.81 0.28 -22.06
C PHE A 40 -9.82 0.93 -23.03
N SER A 41 -9.94 2.23 -23.31
CA SER A 41 -9.02 2.94 -24.22
C SER A 41 -7.57 2.82 -23.79
N GLY A 42 -7.29 3.04 -22.51
CA GLY A 42 -5.96 2.89 -21.92
C GLY A 42 -5.43 1.45 -21.99
N THR A 43 -6.30 0.45 -21.78
CA THR A 43 -5.95 -0.97 -21.93
C THR A 43 -5.57 -1.30 -23.37
N ARG A 44 -6.32 -0.83 -24.34
CA ARG A 44 -6.04 -1.05 -25.78
C ARG A 44 -4.74 -0.36 -26.20
N GLU A 45 -4.48 0.83 -25.68
CA GLU A 45 -3.20 1.53 -25.91
C GLU A 45 -2.01 0.74 -25.33
N PHE A 46 -2.13 0.23 -24.10
CA PHE A 46 -1.12 -0.62 -23.48
C PHE A 46 -0.89 -1.91 -24.29
N ASP A 47 -1.96 -2.59 -24.67
CA ASP A 47 -1.91 -3.81 -25.46
C ASP A 47 -1.22 -3.59 -26.81
N SER A 48 -1.52 -2.47 -27.48
CA SER A 48 -0.88 -2.11 -28.77
C SER A 48 0.62 -1.87 -28.65
N LYS A 49 1.09 -1.36 -27.50
CA LYS A 49 2.51 -1.08 -27.23
C LYS A 49 3.29 -2.32 -26.80
N THR A 50 2.63 -3.23 -26.08
CA THR A 50 3.29 -4.39 -25.46
C THR A 50 3.10 -5.69 -26.24
N GLY A 51 2.15 -5.74 -27.15
CA GLY A 51 1.73 -6.97 -27.82
C GLY A 51 0.93 -7.91 -26.91
N TYR A 52 0.59 -7.47 -25.68
CA TYR A 52 -0.32 -8.21 -24.81
C TYR A 52 -1.76 -8.02 -25.28
N HIS A 53 -2.66 -8.94 -24.94
CA HIS A 53 -4.07 -8.84 -25.28
C HIS A 53 -4.93 -9.06 -24.04
N SER A 54 -5.29 -7.95 -23.38
CA SER A 54 -6.06 -7.93 -22.14
C SER A 54 -7.55 -8.10 -22.45
N ARG A 55 -8.06 -9.32 -22.30
CA ARG A 55 -9.41 -9.66 -22.73
C ARG A 55 -10.40 -9.73 -21.56
N SER A 56 -10.21 -10.64 -20.62
CA SER A 56 -11.12 -10.80 -19.49
C SER A 56 -10.59 -10.15 -18.22
N PHE A 57 -11.48 -9.54 -17.43
CA PHE A 57 -11.15 -8.85 -16.19
C PHE A 57 -12.04 -9.30 -15.04
N LEU A 58 -11.45 -9.51 -13.88
CA LEU A 58 -12.16 -9.71 -12.62
C LEU A 58 -11.62 -8.72 -11.60
N ALA A 59 -12.43 -7.76 -11.18
CA ALA A 59 -12.10 -6.80 -10.13
C ALA A 59 -12.90 -7.10 -8.86
N VAL A 60 -12.19 -7.33 -7.76
CA VAL A 60 -12.78 -7.69 -6.47
C VAL A 60 -12.35 -6.65 -5.44
N PRO A 61 -13.29 -5.91 -4.81
CA PRO A 61 -12.96 -4.96 -3.77
C PRO A 61 -12.47 -5.69 -2.51
N LEU A 62 -11.41 -5.16 -1.91
CA LEU A 62 -10.87 -5.62 -0.63
C LEU A 62 -11.59 -4.84 0.48
N LEU A 63 -12.54 -5.48 1.15
CA LEU A 63 -13.35 -4.85 2.18
C LEU A 63 -12.83 -5.24 3.58
N ASN A 64 -12.61 -4.25 4.44
CA ASN A 64 -12.30 -4.49 5.84
C ASN A 64 -13.56 -4.86 6.65
N HIS A 65 -13.42 -5.08 7.95
CA HIS A 65 -14.52 -5.47 8.85
C HIS A 65 -15.57 -4.34 9.04
N GLU A 66 -15.20 -3.10 8.76
CA GLU A 66 -16.10 -1.93 8.77
C GLU A 66 -16.79 -1.72 7.42
N ASN A 67 -16.52 -2.63 6.46
CA ASN A 67 -17.00 -2.54 5.09
C ASN A 67 -16.40 -1.38 4.29
N ASP A 68 -15.24 -0.87 4.70
CA ASP A 68 -14.48 0.10 3.92
C ASP A 68 -13.57 -0.59 2.91
N VAL A 69 -13.41 0.05 1.76
CA VAL A 69 -12.55 -0.46 0.69
C VAL A 69 -11.10 -0.08 0.98
N VAL A 70 -10.27 -1.07 1.29
CA VAL A 70 -8.82 -0.89 1.52
C VAL A 70 -8.00 -1.09 0.24
N GLY A 71 -8.62 -1.61 -0.82
CA GLY A 71 -7.98 -1.82 -2.12
C GLY A 71 -8.90 -2.52 -3.11
N VAL A 72 -8.38 -2.80 -4.30
CA VAL A 72 -9.05 -3.64 -5.31
C VAL A 72 -8.05 -4.65 -5.85
N LEU A 73 -8.43 -5.91 -5.82
CA LEU A 73 -7.70 -6.98 -6.50
C LEU A 73 -8.24 -7.10 -7.93
N GLN A 74 -7.36 -6.95 -8.91
CA GLN A 74 -7.73 -7.10 -10.32
C GLN A 74 -6.94 -8.23 -10.96
N LEU A 75 -7.66 -9.19 -11.54
CA LEU A 75 -7.11 -10.27 -12.34
C LEU A 75 -7.44 -10.05 -13.80
N ILE A 76 -6.51 -10.38 -14.69
CA ILE A 76 -6.64 -10.20 -16.12
C ILE A 76 -6.34 -11.54 -16.82
N ASN A 77 -7.14 -11.88 -17.82
CA ASN A 77 -6.96 -13.05 -18.66
C ASN A 77 -7.02 -14.38 -17.90
N ALA A 78 -8.22 -14.79 -17.50
CA ALA A 78 -8.45 -16.17 -17.12
C ALA A 78 -8.03 -17.10 -18.26
N ARG A 79 -7.42 -18.24 -17.92
CA ARG A 79 -7.06 -19.24 -18.91
C ARG A 79 -7.81 -20.54 -18.66
N ASP A 80 -8.34 -21.11 -19.72
CA ASP A 80 -8.90 -22.44 -19.67
C ASP A 80 -7.80 -23.47 -19.37
N ALA A 81 -8.07 -24.36 -18.41
CA ALA A 81 -7.05 -25.32 -17.93
C ALA A 81 -6.69 -26.41 -18.97
N HIS A 82 -7.54 -26.65 -19.97
CA HIS A 82 -7.35 -27.69 -20.98
C HIS A 82 -6.75 -27.14 -22.27
N SER A 83 -7.31 -26.02 -22.77
CA SER A 83 -6.85 -25.42 -24.04
C SER A 83 -5.73 -24.40 -23.85
N GLY A 84 -5.62 -23.78 -22.66
CA GLY A 84 -4.71 -22.67 -22.39
C GLY A 84 -5.18 -21.34 -22.97
N ASP A 85 -6.33 -21.31 -23.66
CA ASP A 85 -6.88 -20.12 -24.26
C ASP A 85 -7.43 -19.13 -23.22
N ILE A 86 -7.47 -17.84 -23.58
CA ILE A 86 -8.07 -16.81 -22.73
C ILE A 86 -9.58 -17.02 -22.71
N SER A 87 -10.13 -17.13 -21.50
CA SER A 87 -11.55 -17.32 -21.23
C SER A 87 -12.08 -16.25 -20.26
N SER A 88 -13.38 -16.22 -20.02
CA SER A 88 -14.00 -15.45 -18.95
C SER A 88 -13.74 -16.10 -17.59
N PHE A 89 -13.79 -15.30 -16.52
CA PHE A 89 -13.74 -15.82 -15.15
C PHE A 89 -15.06 -16.52 -14.80
N SER A 90 -14.96 -17.80 -14.38
CA SER A 90 -16.13 -18.56 -13.96
C SER A 90 -16.65 -18.12 -12.59
N GLU A 91 -17.93 -18.36 -12.28
CA GLU A 91 -18.50 -18.09 -10.95
C GLU A 91 -17.72 -18.77 -9.82
N ARG A 92 -17.19 -19.97 -10.07
CA ARG A 92 -16.34 -20.67 -9.10
C ARG A 92 -15.05 -19.91 -8.85
N THR A 93 -14.41 -19.39 -9.89
CA THR A 93 -13.18 -18.58 -9.76
C THR A 93 -13.50 -17.28 -9.05
N GLU A 94 -14.59 -16.61 -9.38
CA GLU A 94 -15.05 -15.40 -8.73
C GLU A 94 -15.26 -15.61 -7.23
N SER A 95 -15.95 -16.69 -6.83
CA SER A 95 -16.15 -17.04 -5.42
C SER A 95 -14.83 -17.31 -4.68
N LEU A 96 -13.90 -18.02 -5.33
CA LEU A 96 -12.58 -18.30 -4.74
C LEU A 96 -11.76 -17.02 -4.56
N VAL A 97 -11.72 -16.19 -5.61
CA VAL A 97 -10.98 -14.91 -5.57
C VAL A 97 -11.58 -13.96 -4.54
N SER A 98 -12.91 -13.92 -4.40
CA SER A 98 -13.60 -13.12 -3.39
C SER A 98 -13.24 -13.57 -1.96
N ALA A 99 -13.13 -14.88 -1.71
CA ALA A 99 -12.68 -15.39 -0.43
C ALA A 99 -11.21 -14.98 -0.15
N LEU A 100 -10.31 -15.13 -1.14
CA LEU A 100 -8.91 -14.69 -1.03
C LEU A 100 -8.80 -13.17 -0.82
N ALA A 101 -9.63 -12.39 -1.51
CA ALA A 101 -9.71 -10.94 -1.36
C ALA A 101 -10.07 -10.54 0.07
N SER A 102 -10.98 -11.27 0.72
CA SER A 102 -11.33 -11.02 2.13
C SER A 102 -10.14 -11.26 3.07
N TYR A 103 -9.35 -12.32 2.86
CA TYR A 103 -8.12 -12.54 3.64
C TYR A 103 -7.06 -11.46 3.37
N ALA A 104 -6.90 -11.07 2.12
CA ALA A 104 -5.98 -9.99 1.75
C ALA A 104 -6.39 -8.65 2.39
N ALA A 105 -7.68 -8.35 2.44
CA ALA A 105 -8.21 -7.15 3.09
C ALA A 105 -7.87 -7.13 4.59
N ILE A 106 -8.03 -8.25 5.29
CA ILE A 106 -7.67 -8.37 6.71
C ILE A 106 -6.17 -8.14 6.90
N ALA A 107 -5.34 -8.78 6.08
CA ALA A 107 -3.88 -8.64 6.18
C ALA A 107 -3.42 -7.19 5.93
N LEU A 108 -3.96 -6.53 4.90
CA LEU A 108 -3.68 -5.13 4.58
C LEU A 108 -4.16 -4.19 5.69
N THR A 109 -5.37 -4.41 6.22
CA THR A 109 -5.90 -3.61 7.33
C THR A 109 -5.01 -3.71 8.57
N ASN A 110 -4.60 -4.92 8.92
CA ASN A 110 -3.68 -5.13 10.05
C ASN A 110 -2.34 -4.40 9.83
N GLN A 111 -1.79 -4.45 8.62
CA GLN A 111 -0.55 -3.74 8.30
C GLN A 111 -0.71 -2.22 8.40
N ILE A 112 -1.82 -1.68 7.92
CA ILE A 112 -2.14 -0.25 8.03
C ILE A 112 -2.25 0.15 9.50
N LEU A 113 -3.01 -0.60 10.32
CA LEU A 113 -3.18 -0.31 11.74
C LEU A 113 -1.86 -0.35 12.52
N VAL A 114 -0.99 -1.32 12.23
CA VAL A 114 0.34 -1.39 12.85
C VAL A 114 1.18 -0.17 12.47
N GLN A 115 1.12 0.27 11.21
CA GLN A 115 1.86 1.46 10.77
C GLN A 115 1.30 2.75 11.41
N GLU A 116 -0.01 2.88 11.53
CA GLU A 116 -0.65 4.01 12.22
C GLU A 116 -0.29 4.06 13.70
N LEU A 117 -0.25 2.89 14.37
CA LEU A 117 0.20 2.80 15.75
C LEU A 117 1.66 3.24 15.92
N LYS A 118 2.56 2.80 15.03
CA LYS A 118 3.97 3.25 15.01
C LYS A 118 4.05 4.78 14.82
N ASN A 119 3.30 5.33 13.88
CA ASN A 119 3.28 6.78 13.62
C ASN A 119 2.76 7.58 14.84
N LEU A 120 1.73 7.07 15.52
CA LEU A 120 1.19 7.68 16.74
C LEU A 120 2.22 7.64 17.88
N LEU A 121 2.90 6.52 18.07
CA LEU A 121 3.95 6.38 19.07
C LEU A 121 5.11 7.34 18.80
N ASP A 122 5.55 7.47 17.55
CA ASP A 122 6.58 8.42 17.13
C ASP A 122 6.16 9.89 17.43
N ALA A 123 4.91 10.23 17.13
CA ALA A 123 4.38 11.57 17.42
C ALA A 123 4.37 11.83 18.93
N PHE A 124 3.99 10.83 19.73
CA PHE A 124 3.99 10.92 21.19
C PHE A 124 5.38 11.09 21.78
N ILE A 125 6.38 10.31 21.32
CA ILE A 125 7.78 10.41 21.72
C ILE A 125 8.32 11.82 21.42
N ARG A 126 8.07 12.34 20.22
CA ARG A 126 8.48 13.71 19.83
C ARG A 126 7.81 14.77 20.70
N CYS A 127 6.54 14.58 21.05
CA CYS A 127 5.82 15.50 21.92
C CYS A 127 6.45 15.55 23.34
N ILE A 128 6.82 14.39 23.90
CA ILE A 128 7.50 14.31 25.19
C ILE A 128 8.86 15.01 25.12
N ALA A 129 9.69 14.69 24.13
CA ALA A 129 11.00 15.30 23.96
C ALA A 129 10.90 16.85 23.82
N GLN A 130 9.93 17.35 23.06
CA GLN A 130 9.69 18.78 22.93
C GLN A 130 9.23 19.43 24.25
N ALA A 131 8.39 18.74 25.03
CA ALA A 131 7.93 19.24 26.32
C ALA A 131 9.10 19.37 27.34
N ILE A 132 10.05 18.42 27.29
CA ILE A 132 11.26 18.44 28.12
C ILE A 132 12.19 19.59 27.69
N ASP A 133 12.43 19.72 26.37
CA ASP A 133 13.20 20.83 25.80
C ASP A 133 12.63 22.20 26.17
N ALA A 134 11.30 22.36 26.16
CA ALA A 134 10.64 23.61 26.51
C ALA A 134 10.84 24.02 27.98
N LYS A 135 11.05 23.04 28.88
CA LYS A 135 11.28 23.27 30.30
C LYS A 135 12.75 23.69 30.62
N SER A 136 13.67 23.32 29.76
CA SER A 136 15.10 23.59 29.95
C SER A 136 15.56 24.76 29.08
N ARG A 137 16.08 25.84 29.71
CA ARG A 137 16.60 27.04 29.00
C ARG A 137 17.84 26.79 28.16
N HIS A 138 18.54 25.67 28.37
CA HIS A 138 19.83 25.37 27.75
C HIS A 138 19.79 24.29 26.67
N THR A 139 18.66 23.59 26.53
CA THR A 139 18.54 22.41 25.64
C THR A 139 17.62 22.67 24.45
N SER A 140 17.20 23.94 24.19
CA SER A 140 16.33 24.24 23.05
C SER A 140 16.96 23.74 21.74
N ALA A 141 16.29 22.84 21.06
CA ALA A 141 16.70 22.13 19.85
C ALA A 141 17.79 21.02 20.04
N HIS A 142 18.21 20.68 21.27
CA HIS A 142 19.14 19.57 21.50
C HIS A 142 18.48 18.22 21.15
N CYS A 143 17.29 17.96 21.71
CA CYS A 143 16.54 16.74 21.44
C CYS A 143 16.11 16.57 19.96
N GLN A 144 16.14 17.65 19.17
CA GLN A 144 15.91 17.57 17.72
C GLN A 144 17.17 17.24 16.92
N LYS A 145 18.34 17.65 17.39
CA LYS A 145 19.62 17.48 16.67
C LYS A 145 20.26 16.12 16.95
N VAL A 146 20.16 15.63 18.18
CA VAL A 146 20.79 14.36 18.58
C VAL A 146 20.29 13.17 17.75
N PRO A 147 18.98 12.99 17.50
CA PRO A 147 18.51 11.90 16.66
C PRO A 147 19.07 11.95 15.24
N VAL A 148 19.18 13.13 14.65
CA VAL A 148 19.74 13.32 13.30
C VAL A 148 21.22 12.93 13.26
N LEU A 149 22.01 13.38 14.26
CA LEU A 149 23.44 13.05 14.34
C LEU A 149 23.67 11.56 14.60
N MET A 150 22.88 10.95 15.49
CA MET A 150 22.93 9.50 15.74
C MET A 150 22.60 8.69 14.50
N GLU A 151 21.56 9.07 13.76
CA GLU A 151 21.19 8.40 12.52
C GLU A 151 22.31 8.50 11.46
N MET A 152 22.92 9.68 11.31
CA MET A 152 24.07 9.87 10.40
C MET A 152 25.29 9.01 10.79
N ILE A 153 25.61 8.93 12.07
CA ILE A 153 26.74 8.11 12.56
C ILE A 153 26.44 6.62 12.36
N ALA A 154 25.24 6.17 12.75
CA ALA A 154 24.83 4.79 12.59
C ALA A 154 24.78 4.38 11.13
N GLN A 155 24.31 5.26 10.23
CA GLN A 155 24.29 5.02 8.78
C GLN A 155 25.72 4.90 8.22
N ALA A 156 26.66 5.73 8.69
CA ALA A 156 28.04 5.63 8.27
C ALA A 156 28.69 4.31 8.73
N ALA A 157 28.40 3.89 9.97
CA ALA A 157 28.89 2.60 10.48
C ALA A 157 28.23 1.40 9.79
N HIS A 158 26.91 1.45 9.53
CA HIS A 158 26.17 0.40 8.82
C HIS A 158 26.66 0.18 7.38
N ASN A 159 27.12 1.25 6.71
CA ASN A 159 27.63 1.21 5.36
C ASN A 159 29.14 0.96 5.27
N ASP A 160 29.84 0.86 6.40
CA ASP A 160 31.29 0.60 6.42
C ASP A 160 31.56 -0.92 6.31
N ASP A 161 32.28 -1.32 5.28
CA ASP A 161 32.69 -2.69 5.01
C ASP A 161 34.05 -3.07 5.62
N THR A 162 34.67 -2.15 6.40
CA THR A 162 36.02 -2.30 6.97
C THR A 162 36.00 -2.55 8.46
N VAL A 163 36.02 -1.47 9.26
CA VAL A 163 36.09 -1.53 10.74
C VAL A 163 34.75 -1.93 11.35
N PHE A 164 33.65 -1.45 10.79
CA PHE A 164 32.29 -1.68 11.28
C PHE A 164 31.50 -2.70 10.44
N ARG A 165 32.17 -3.53 9.65
CA ARG A 165 31.53 -4.51 8.73
C ARG A 165 30.49 -5.43 9.41
N ASP A 166 30.65 -5.66 10.71
CA ASP A 166 29.73 -6.50 11.49
C ASP A 166 28.58 -5.69 12.13
N PHE A 167 28.59 -4.35 11.98
CA PHE A 167 27.54 -3.46 12.45
C PHE A 167 26.43 -3.32 11.41
N ILE A 168 25.51 -4.27 11.42
CA ILE A 168 24.37 -4.34 10.48
C ILE A 168 23.09 -4.16 11.28
N LEU A 169 22.33 -3.12 10.97
CA LEU A 169 21.05 -2.83 11.59
C LEU A 169 19.91 -3.28 10.66
N ASN A 170 18.94 -4.01 11.20
CA ASN A 170 17.66 -4.28 10.56
C ASN A 170 16.65 -3.16 10.82
N ASP A 171 15.45 -3.23 10.26
CA ASP A 171 14.42 -2.18 10.40
C ASP A 171 14.00 -1.93 11.85
N ASP A 172 13.96 -2.98 12.69
CA ASP A 172 13.61 -2.86 14.10
C ASP A 172 14.75 -2.19 14.88
N ASP A 173 16.01 -2.56 14.60
CA ASP A 173 17.19 -1.91 15.21
C ASP A 173 17.24 -0.42 14.87
N TRP A 174 16.95 -0.04 13.64
CA TRP A 174 16.84 1.36 13.22
C TRP A 174 15.73 2.11 13.97
N TYR A 175 14.61 1.44 14.19
CA TYR A 175 13.51 2.02 14.96
C TYR A 175 13.91 2.22 16.43
N GLU A 176 14.49 1.20 17.07
CA GLU A 176 14.96 1.28 18.47
C GLU A 176 16.02 2.38 18.66
N LEU A 177 16.99 2.47 17.76
CA LEU A 177 18.00 3.51 17.76
C LEU A 177 17.38 4.91 17.72
N ARG A 178 16.38 5.10 16.85
CA ARG A 178 15.68 6.38 16.72
C ARG A 178 14.92 6.73 17.99
N VAL A 179 14.19 5.78 18.57
CA VAL A 179 13.46 5.96 19.82
C VAL A 179 14.43 6.31 20.95
N ALA A 180 15.54 5.57 21.10
CA ALA A 180 16.57 5.83 22.10
C ALA A 180 17.18 7.23 21.94
N ALA A 181 17.43 7.66 20.69
CA ALA A 181 17.95 8.98 20.40
C ALA A 181 17.01 10.12 20.81
N TRP A 182 15.70 9.95 20.61
CA TRP A 182 14.71 10.93 21.04
C TRP A 182 14.53 11.00 22.56
N LEU A 183 14.73 9.88 23.26
CA LEU A 183 14.49 9.75 24.70
C LEU A 183 15.78 9.80 25.55
N HIS A 184 16.94 10.08 24.94
CA HIS A 184 18.24 9.98 25.61
C HIS A 184 18.38 10.87 26.87
N ASP A 185 17.62 11.96 26.94
CA ASP A 185 17.63 12.93 28.06
C ASP A 185 16.29 12.94 28.85
N CYS A 186 15.44 11.93 28.67
CA CYS A 186 14.12 11.81 29.36
C CYS A 186 14.21 11.10 30.71
#